data_0e1fdbfcc802cf2f001ed8f5de8b21a1
#
_entry.id   0e1fdbfcc802cf2f001ed8f5de8b21a1
#
_cell.length_a   1.000
_cell.length_b   1.000
_cell.length_c   1.000
_cell.angle_alpha   90.00
_cell.angle_beta   90.00
_cell.angle_gamma   90.00
#
_symmetry.space_group_name_H-M   'P 1'
#
loop_
_entity.id
_entity.type
_entity.pdbx_description
1 polymer ?
#
loop_
_entity_poly.entity_id
_entity_poly.type
_entity_poly.pdbx_seq_one_letter_code
_entity_poly.pdbx_strand_id
1 'polypeptide(L)'
;DWFNPIDSLAELAAIGFDPYRKMETRIQLTWLPFQKFYYKKNRKIVLGTKFPTIDLIYRKGIPNLFSSEVNFDYLEFGINDEFTVPHLGKSKWNFQLGSFMNKKNLRVIEWKYFRGSDRGFFSNPLNSLQLLGPNLLTENSFLMANYVHSFDGNIFNKIPLLGKLGLQISAGTATLIIPDKSFNHLEFFLGISRP
;
A
#
# COMPACT_ATOMS: atom_id res chain seq x y z
N ASP A 1 -25.54 -0.86 -4.32
CA ASP A 1 -25.12 -1.07 -2.94
C ASP A 1 -23.64 -1.35 -2.95
N TRP A 2 -22.85 -0.36 -2.57
CA TRP A 2 -21.39 -0.48 -2.51
C TRP A 2 -21.04 -1.33 -1.29
N PHE A 3 -20.34 -2.41 -1.56
CA PHE A 3 -19.91 -3.42 -0.61
C PHE A 3 -19.37 -2.77 0.68
N ASN A 4 -20.16 -2.89 1.75
CA ASN A 4 -19.71 -2.61 3.09
C ASN A 4 -19.43 -3.97 3.75
N PRO A 5 -18.16 -4.38 3.95
CA PRO A 5 -17.83 -5.68 4.55
C PRO A 5 -18.31 -5.81 6.00
N ILE A 6 -18.78 -4.71 6.57
CA ILE A 6 -19.40 -4.63 7.89
C ILE A 6 -20.69 -3.83 7.70
N ASP A 7 -21.79 -4.56 7.51
CA ASP A 7 -23.10 -3.99 7.14
C ASP A 7 -23.76 -3.13 8.22
N SER A 8 -23.22 -3.09 9.44
CA SER A 8 -23.71 -2.17 10.46
C SER A 8 -22.73 -1.96 11.63
N LEU A 9 -22.82 -0.79 12.27
CA LEU A 9 -22.21 -0.53 13.59
C LEU A 9 -22.65 -1.56 14.64
N ALA A 10 -23.81 -2.22 14.44
CA ALA A 10 -24.29 -3.27 15.29
C ALA A 10 -23.47 -4.57 15.17
N GLU A 11 -22.96 -4.91 13.99
CA GLU A 11 -22.03 -6.05 13.82
C GLU A 11 -20.65 -5.74 14.44
N LEU A 12 -20.17 -4.52 14.33
CA LEU A 12 -18.96 -4.07 15.06
C LEU A 12 -19.14 -4.16 16.57
N ALA A 13 -20.32 -3.81 17.09
CA ALA A 13 -20.64 -3.93 18.51
C ALA A 13 -20.81 -5.41 18.92
N ALA A 14 -21.35 -6.26 18.05
CA ALA A 14 -21.48 -7.70 18.30
C ALA A 14 -20.13 -8.45 18.28
N ILE A 15 -19.10 -7.92 17.58
CA ILE A 15 -17.73 -8.46 17.57
C ILE A 15 -16.98 -8.11 18.88
N GLY A 16 -17.58 -7.29 19.75
CA GLY A 16 -17.07 -6.98 21.08
C GLY A 16 -15.70 -6.29 21.06
N PHE A 17 -15.68 -4.98 21.13
CA PHE A 17 -14.46 -4.23 21.49
C PHE A 17 -14.15 -4.36 22.99
N ASP A 18 -14.17 -5.58 23.50
CA ASP A 18 -13.76 -5.81 24.89
C ASP A 18 -12.27 -5.40 25.02
N PRO A 19 -11.94 -4.73 26.12
CA PRO A 19 -10.54 -4.40 26.39
C PRO A 19 -9.72 -5.69 26.46
N TYR A 20 -8.64 -5.76 25.69
CA TYR A 20 -7.75 -6.90 25.68
C TYR A 20 -6.28 -6.47 25.75
N ARG A 21 -5.41 -7.39 26.14
CA ARG A 21 -3.98 -7.17 26.20
C ARG A 21 -3.32 -7.80 25.00
N LYS A 22 -2.41 -7.05 24.35
CA LYS A 22 -1.70 -7.47 23.17
C LYS A 22 -0.19 -7.37 23.37
N MET A 23 0.50 -8.44 23.01
CA MET A 23 1.93 -8.46 22.78
C MET A 23 2.19 -8.87 21.34
N GLU A 24 2.81 -7.99 20.57
CA GLU A 24 3.13 -8.23 19.16
C GLU A 24 4.60 -7.94 18.90
N THR A 25 5.23 -8.78 18.09
CA THR A 25 6.55 -8.51 17.50
C THR A 25 6.38 -8.29 16.01
N ARG A 26 7.00 -7.22 15.50
CA ARG A 26 7.07 -6.91 14.06
C ARG A 26 8.53 -6.86 13.63
N ILE A 27 8.86 -7.63 12.61
CA ILE A 27 10.16 -7.62 11.93
C ILE A 27 9.90 -7.14 10.52
N GLN A 28 10.64 -6.11 10.10
CA GLN A 28 10.58 -5.59 8.74
C GLN A 28 12.00 -5.59 8.17
N LEU A 29 12.16 -6.25 7.03
CA LEU A 29 13.40 -6.31 6.27
C LEU A 29 13.17 -5.60 4.94
N THR A 30 13.96 -4.57 4.68
CA THR A 30 13.97 -3.87 3.40
C THR A 30 15.31 -4.09 2.74
N TRP A 31 15.28 -4.69 1.57
CA TRP A 31 16.47 -4.95 0.79
C TRP A 31 16.51 -4.09 -0.46
N LEU A 32 17.57 -3.30 -0.57
CA LEU A 32 17.87 -2.45 -1.74
C LEU A 32 19.09 -3.03 -2.47
N PRO A 33 18.90 -3.89 -3.48
CA PRO A 33 20.00 -4.54 -4.19
C PRO A 33 20.90 -3.51 -4.86
N PHE A 34 22.22 -3.75 -4.79
CA PHE A 34 23.24 -2.98 -5.51
C PHE A 34 23.13 -1.45 -5.34
N GLN A 35 22.76 -0.99 -4.15
CA GLN A 35 22.65 0.43 -3.84
C GLN A 35 23.98 1.14 -4.08
N LYS A 36 23.97 2.19 -4.92
CA LYS A 36 25.16 3.02 -5.20
C LYS A 36 25.25 4.15 -4.20
N PHE A 37 26.48 4.46 -3.80
CA PHE A 37 26.77 5.59 -2.92
C PHE A 37 28.14 6.17 -3.25
N TYR A 38 28.38 7.41 -2.84
CA TYR A 38 29.70 8.04 -2.86
C TYR A 38 29.92 8.86 -1.59
N TYR A 39 31.16 9.11 -1.27
CA TYR A 39 31.52 9.94 -0.13
C TYR A 39 31.86 11.36 -0.59
N LYS A 40 31.24 12.36 0.03
CA LYS A 40 31.55 13.78 -0.15
C LYS A 40 31.74 14.42 1.21
N LYS A 41 32.91 15.01 1.45
CA LYS A 41 33.25 15.68 2.72
C LYS A 41 32.90 14.83 3.95
N ASN A 42 33.32 13.57 3.95
CA ASN A 42 33.07 12.60 5.02
C ASN A 42 31.60 12.22 5.25
N ARG A 43 30.71 12.57 4.32
CA ARG A 43 29.29 12.15 4.35
C ARG A 43 29.02 11.14 3.25
N LYS A 44 28.40 10.02 3.63
CA LYS A 44 27.90 9.02 2.67
C LYS A 44 26.64 9.56 2.00
N ILE A 45 26.69 9.76 0.69
CA ILE A 45 25.56 10.17 -0.14
C ILE A 45 25.10 8.95 -0.92
N VAL A 46 23.86 8.54 -0.71
CA VAL A 46 23.23 7.41 -1.38
C VAL A 46 22.61 7.90 -2.68
N LEU A 47 22.95 7.26 -3.80
CA LEU A 47 22.45 7.57 -5.14
C LEU A 47 21.21 6.75 -5.52
N GLY A 48 20.81 5.79 -4.66
CA GLY A 48 19.73 4.85 -4.94
C GLY A 48 20.21 3.56 -5.62
N THR A 49 19.27 2.80 -6.11
CA THR A 49 19.49 1.56 -6.85
C THR A 49 18.75 1.61 -8.19
N LYS A 50 19.19 0.78 -9.16
CA LYS A 50 18.48 0.55 -10.42
C LYS A 50 17.59 -0.71 -10.37
N PHE A 51 17.56 -1.36 -9.22
CA PHE A 51 16.83 -2.61 -9.01
C PHE A 51 15.63 -2.35 -8.12
N PRO A 52 14.58 -3.17 -8.22
CA PRO A 52 13.43 -3.10 -7.32
C PRO A 52 13.83 -3.20 -5.85
N THR A 53 13.14 -2.47 -5.02
CA THR A 53 13.20 -2.60 -3.56
C THR A 53 12.32 -3.75 -3.14
N ILE A 54 12.83 -4.61 -2.28
CA ILE A 54 12.13 -5.78 -1.75
C ILE A 54 11.89 -5.57 -0.25
N ASP A 55 10.63 -5.71 0.16
CA ASP A 55 10.20 -5.60 1.54
C ASP A 55 9.62 -6.93 2.02
N LEU A 56 9.99 -7.34 3.23
CA LEU A 56 9.42 -8.48 3.92
C LEU A 56 9.00 -8.04 5.32
N ILE A 57 7.73 -8.23 5.63
CA ILE A 57 7.17 -7.90 6.93
C ILE A 57 6.64 -9.19 7.57
N TYR A 58 7.12 -9.47 8.77
CA TYR A 58 6.59 -10.55 9.61
C TYR A 58 6.05 -9.95 10.90
N ARG A 59 4.80 -10.30 11.23
CA ARG A 59 4.15 -9.91 12.48
C ARG A 59 3.72 -11.15 13.23
N LYS A 60 4.01 -11.19 14.52
CA LYS A 60 3.63 -12.29 15.40
C LYS A 60 2.94 -11.77 16.65
N GLY A 61 1.68 -12.19 16.86
CA GLY A 61 0.99 -12.06 18.12
C GLY A 61 1.45 -13.17 19.09
N ILE A 62 2.02 -12.79 20.21
CA ILE A 62 2.61 -13.73 21.20
C ILE A 62 1.59 -13.96 22.31
N PRO A 63 1.01 -15.17 22.42
CA PRO A 63 0.04 -15.48 23.45
C PRO A 63 0.70 -15.63 24.82
N ASN A 64 -0.08 -15.38 25.87
CA ASN A 64 0.26 -15.58 27.29
C ASN A 64 1.42 -14.72 27.83
N LEU A 65 2.21 -14.06 27.00
CA LEU A 65 3.28 -13.15 27.43
C LEU A 65 2.66 -11.83 27.91
N PHE A 66 2.91 -11.43 29.15
CA PHE A 66 2.28 -10.27 29.82
C PHE A 66 0.73 -10.27 29.73
N SER A 67 0.15 -11.45 29.85
CA SER A 67 -1.32 -11.66 29.70
C SER A 67 -1.86 -11.29 28.32
N SER A 68 -1.06 -11.43 27.28
CA SER A 68 -1.49 -11.21 25.90
C SER A 68 -2.47 -12.30 25.46
N GLU A 69 -3.54 -11.87 24.83
CA GLU A 69 -4.63 -12.73 24.35
C GLU A 69 -4.52 -13.04 22.85
N VAL A 70 -3.64 -12.35 22.13
CA VAL A 70 -3.51 -12.51 20.67
C VAL A 70 -2.56 -13.65 20.31
N ASN A 71 -2.92 -14.43 19.28
CA ASN A 71 -2.09 -15.50 18.72
C ASN A 71 -2.29 -15.56 17.21
N PHE A 72 -1.39 -14.91 16.49
CA PHE A 72 -1.41 -14.91 15.02
C PHE A 72 0.00 -14.81 14.45
N ASP A 73 0.15 -15.27 13.22
CA ASP A 73 1.35 -15.11 12.41
C ASP A 73 0.95 -14.50 11.06
N TYR A 74 1.51 -13.36 10.72
CA TYR A 74 1.28 -12.66 9.47
C TYR A 74 2.58 -12.45 8.70
N LEU A 75 2.56 -12.73 7.41
CA LEU A 75 3.67 -12.51 6.50
C LEU A 75 3.20 -11.65 5.32
N GLU A 76 3.98 -10.64 4.98
CA GLU A 76 3.76 -9.80 3.82
C GLU A 76 5.07 -9.62 3.05
N PHE A 77 5.00 -9.82 1.75
CA PHE A 77 6.06 -9.58 0.79
C PHE A 77 5.67 -8.39 -0.08
N GLY A 78 6.58 -7.45 -0.24
CA GLY A 78 6.43 -6.29 -1.10
C GLY A 78 7.59 -6.19 -2.09
N ILE A 79 7.29 -5.71 -3.29
CA ILE A 79 8.30 -5.33 -4.26
C ILE A 79 7.85 -4.07 -4.98
N ASN A 80 8.71 -3.07 -5.05
CA ASN A 80 8.41 -1.80 -5.67
C ASN A 80 9.60 -1.26 -6.44
N ASP A 81 9.33 -0.48 -7.49
CA ASP A 81 10.36 0.15 -8.28
C ASP A 81 9.86 1.44 -8.94
N GLU A 82 10.80 2.28 -9.30
CA GLU A 82 10.60 3.51 -10.07
C GLU A 82 11.61 3.55 -11.22
N PHE A 83 11.12 3.73 -12.44
CA PHE A 83 11.98 3.90 -13.61
C PHE A 83 11.51 5.05 -14.49
N THR A 84 12.47 5.70 -15.15
CA THR A 84 12.19 6.78 -16.09
C THR A 84 12.08 6.22 -17.49
N VAL A 85 10.96 6.55 -18.17
CA VAL A 85 10.76 6.26 -19.58
C VAL A 85 11.19 7.51 -20.39
N PRO A 86 12.25 7.45 -21.20
CA PRO A 86 12.71 8.61 -21.93
C PRO A 86 11.59 9.29 -22.73
N HIS A 87 11.47 10.60 -22.60
CA HIS A 87 10.47 11.46 -23.25
C HIS A 87 9.01 11.25 -22.81
N LEU A 88 8.70 10.25 -22.00
CA LEU A 88 7.33 9.97 -21.55
C LEU A 88 7.13 10.28 -20.07
N GLY A 89 8.18 10.20 -19.24
CA GLY A 89 8.07 10.53 -17.82
C GLY A 89 8.54 9.40 -16.91
N LYS A 90 7.90 9.29 -15.74
CA LYS A 90 8.28 8.34 -14.70
C LYS A 90 7.18 7.33 -14.43
N SER A 91 7.56 6.07 -14.39
CA SER A 91 6.70 4.95 -14.00
C SER A 91 7.08 4.46 -12.62
N LYS A 92 6.08 4.24 -11.77
CA LYS A 92 6.22 3.65 -10.45
C LYS A 92 5.25 2.49 -10.31
N TRP A 93 5.69 1.43 -9.69
CA TRP A 93 4.81 0.31 -9.40
C TRP A 93 5.10 -0.28 -8.02
N ASN A 94 4.08 -0.86 -7.43
CA ASN A 94 4.14 -1.50 -6.14
C ASN A 94 3.29 -2.77 -6.18
N PHE A 95 3.87 -3.87 -5.75
CA PHE A 95 3.22 -5.17 -5.65
C PHE A 95 3.33 -5.66 -4.21
N GLN A 96 2.24 -6.14 -3.65
CA GLN A 96 2.18 -6.66 -2.29
C GLN A 96 1.39 -7.97 -2.27
N LEU A 97 1.92 -8.95 -1.57
CA LEU A 97 1.29 -10.22 -1.29
C LEU A 97 1.36 -10.47 0.21
N GLY A 98 0.25 -10.77 0.84
CA GLY A 98 0.23 -11.02 2.28
C GLY A 98 -0.75 -12.12 2.66
N SER A 99 -0.47 -12.76 3.80
CA SER A 99 -1.31 -13.82 4.34
C SER A 99 -1.14 -13.96 5.85
N PHE A 100 -2.23 -14.31 6.52
CA PHE A 100 -2.17 -14.80 7.89
C PHE A 100 -2.00 -16.31 7.88
N MET A 101 -0.84 -16.79 8.34
CA MET A 101 -0.52 -18.22 8.42
C MET A 101 -1.12 -18.88 9.65
N ASN A 102 -1.32 -18.13 10.72
CA ASN A 102 -1.96 -18.56 11.94
C ASN A 102 -2.99 -17.50 12.37
N LYS A 103 -4.22 -17.92 12.68
CA LYS A 103 -5.36 -17.07 13.04
C LYS A 103 -6.03 -17.48 14.34
N LYS A 104 -5.34 -18.22 15.23
CA LYS A 104 -5.97 -18.83 16.42
C LYS A 104 -6.70 -17.83 17.31
N ASN A 105 -6.08 -16.68 17.58
CA ASN A 105 -6.65 -15.56 18.32
C ASN A 105 -6.31 -14.26 17.57
N LEU A 106 -6.94 -14.10 16.41
CA LEU A 106 -6.80 -12.92 15.56
C LEU A 106 -8.05 -12.05 15.75
N ARG A 107 -7.86 -10.85 16.27
CA ARG A 107 -8.95 -9.87 16.42
C ARG A 107 -9.06 -8.98 15.18
N VAL A 108 -10.23 -8.40 14.92
CA VAL A 108 -10.50 -7.54 13.75
C VAL A 108 -9.49 -6.37 13.65
N ILE A 109 -9.08 -5.82 14.79
CA ILE A 109 -8.09 -4.72 14.87
C ILE A 109 -6.72 -5.13 14.29
N GLU A 110 -6.40 -6.43 14.30
CA GLU A 110 -5.13 -6.96 13.79
C GLU A 110 -5.17 -7.31 12.31
N TRP A 111 -6.34 -7.29 11.69
CA TRP A 111 -6.51 -7.62 10.28
C TRP A 111 -5.70 -6.68 9.38
N LYS A 112 -5.41 -7.11 8.18
CA LYS A 112 -4.80 -6.24 7.18
C LYS A 112 -5.82 -5.20 6.74
N TYR A 113 -5.46 -3.95 6.94
CA TYR A 113 -6.21 -2.78 6.47
C TYR A 113 -5.66 -2.33 5.11
N PHE A 114 -6.55 -2.06 4.16
CA PHE A 114 -6.22 -1.45 2.89
C PHE A 114 -6.62 0.02 2.92
N ARG A 115 -5.66 0.86 2.58
CA ARG A 115 -5.91 2.29 2.55
C ARG A 115 -6.79 2.63 1.36
N GLY A 116 -7.99 3.11 1.63
CA GLY A 116 -8.88 3.73 0.66
C GLY A 116 -8.61 5.23 0.54
N SER A 117 -9.24 5.88 -0.43
CA SER A 117 -9.27 7.34 -0.54
C SER A 117 -10.46 7.91 0.22
N ASP A 118 -10.25 8.99 0.96
CA ASP A 118 -11.34 9.75 1.54
C ASP A 118 -12.09 10.54 0.47
N ARG A 119 -13.40 10.75 0.67
CA ARG A 119 -14.19 11.58 -0.23
C ARG A 119 -13.62 13.00 -0.28
N GLY A 120 -13.08 13.39 -1.42
CA GLY A 120 -12.53 14.73 -1.66
C GLY A 120 -11.02 14.89 -1.52
N PHE A 121 -10.29 13.87 -1.03
CA PHE A 121 -8.83 13.90 -0.97
C PHE A 121 -8.24 12.63 -1.60
N PHE A 122 -7.45 12.80 -2.65
CA PHE A 122 -6.73 11.69 -3.25
C PHE A 122 -5.53 11.30 -2.36
N SER A 123 -5.52 10.06 -1.94
CA SER A 123 -4.36 9.44 -1.30
C SER A 123 -3.30 9.08 -2.35
N ASN A 124 -2.06 8.84 -1.90
CA ASN A 124 -1.01 8.39 -2.82
C ASN A 124 -1.43 7.09 -3.53
N PRO A 125 -1.63 7.11 -4.85
CA PRO A 125 -2.19 5.97 -5.60
C PRO A 125 -1.27 4.74 -5.65
N LEU A 126 0.01 4.87 -5.31
CA LEU A 126 0.91 3.73 -5.19
C LEU A 126 0.63 2.84 -3.97
N ASN A 127 -0.04 3.39 -2.95
CA ASN A 127 -0.24 2.71 -1.67
C ASN A 127 -1.70 2.71 -1.22
N SER A 128 -2.62 3.10 -2.11
CA SER A 128 -4.04 3.21 -1.78
C SER A 128 -4.91 2.88 -3.00
N LEU A 129 -6.14 2.52 -2.70
CA LEU A 129 -7.19 2.22 -3.66
C LEU A 129 -8.15 3.42 -3.67
N GLN A 130 -8.25 4.13 -4.79
CA GLN A 130 -8.93 5.42 -4.86
C GLN A 130 -10.46 5.31 -4.81
N LEU A 131 -11.01 4.20 -5.31
CA LEU A 131 -12.45 3.97 -5.41
C LEU A 131 -13.01 3.11 -4.28
N LEU A 132 -12.15 2.50 -3.46
CA LEU A 132 -12.58 1.74 -2.29
C LEU A 132 -12.76 2.64 -1.08
N GLY A 133 -13.85 2.40 -0.34
CA GLY A 133 -14.09 3.06 0.94
C GLY A 133 -13.01 2.75 1.99
N PRO A 134 -12.96 3.53 3.07
CA PRO A 134 -11.87 3.47 4.05
C PRO A 134 -11.84 2.20 4.92
N ASN A 135 -12.82 1.33 4.82
CA ASN A 135 -13.04 0.24 5.80
C ASN A 135 -12.77 -1.17 5.25
N LEU A 136 -11.99 -1.31 4.19
CA LEU A 136 -11.68 -2.65 3.69
C LEU A 136 -10.59 -3.31 4.54
N LEU A 137 -11.00 -4.40 5.18
CA LEU A 137 -10.16 -5.22 6.06
C LEU A 137 -10.16 -6.68 5.59
N THR A 138 -9.06 -7.39 5.78
CA THR A 138 -9.01 -8.84 5.54
C THR A 138 -8.11 -9.55 6.53
N GLU A 139 -8.51 -10.75 6.90
CA GLU A 139 -7.70 -11.76 7.59
C GLU A 139 -7.17 -12.83 6.64
N ASN A 140 -7.56 -12.76 5.38
CA ASN A 140 -7.25 -13.74 4.36
C ASN A 140 -6.02 -13.33 3.54
N SER A 141 -5.55 -14.25 2.71
CA SER A 141 -4.52 -13.97 1.72
C SER A 141 -4.99 -12.91 0.74
N PHE A 142 -4.12 -12.01 0.36
CA PHE A 142 -4.42 -10.97 -0.61
C PHE A 142 -3.24 -10.71 -1.55
N LEU A 143 -3.57 -10.18 -2.70
CA LEU A 143 -2.65 -9.64 -3.67
C LEU A 143 -3.08 -8.22 -4.01
N MET A 144 -2.18 -7.27 -3.89
CA MET A 144 -2.39 -5.88 -4.27
C MET A 144 -1.30 -5.44 -5.23
N ALA A 145 -1.67 -4.79 -6.32
CA ALA A 145 -0.74 -4.22 -7.27
C ALA A 145 -1.19 -2.83 -7.70
N ASN A 146 -0.27 -1.88 -7.68
CA ASN A 146 -0.49 -0.50 -8.08
C ASN A 146 0.54 -0.09 -9.12
N TYR A 147 0.09 0.64 -10.13
CA TYR A 147 0.95 1.23 -11.13
C TYR A 147 0.55 2.69 -11.40
N VAL A 148 1.54 3.56 -11.47
CA VAL A 148 1.35 4.98 -11.75
C VAL A 148 2.38 5.42 -12.76
N HIS A 149 1.92 6.03 -13.83
CA HIS A 149 2.77 6.72 -14.79
C HIS A 149 2.52 8.24 -14.71
N SER A 150 3.57 8.99 -14.45
CA SER A 150 3.55 10.44 -14.40
C SER A 150 4.19 10.97 -15.67
N PHE A 151 3.41 11.65 -16.50
CA PHE A 151 3.87 12.23 -17.75
C PHE A 151 4.60 13.54 -17.45
N ASP A 152 5.89 13.59 -17.68
CA ASP A 152 6.71 14.79 -17.51
C ASP A 152 6.20 15.89 -18.44
N GLY A 153 5.44 16.84 -17.95
CA GLY A 153 4.98 18.09 -18.57
C GLY A 153 4.89 18.21 -20.10
N ASN A 154 5.44 17.26 -20.81
CA ASN A 154 5.56 17.26 -22.28
C ASN A 154 4.23 17.34 -23.02
N ILE A 155 3.14 16.87 -22.39
CA ILE A 155 1.80 16.96 -22.98
C ILE A 155 1.29 18.39 -22.87
N PHE A 156 1.38 18.99 -21.68
CA PHE A 156 0.89 20.36 -21.44
C PHE A 156 1.84 21.45 -21.96
N ASN A 157 3.15 21.19 -22.03
CA ASN A 157 4.12 22.15 -22.56
C ASN A 157 3.89 22.48 -24.04
N LYS A 158 3.21 21.62 -24.78
CA LYS A 158 2.81 21.87 -26.17
C LYS A 158 1.62 22.80 -26.31
N ILE A 159 0.89 23.05 -25.23
CA ILE A 159 -0.28 23.95 -25.21
C ILE A 159 0.14 25.26 -24.56
N PRO A 160 0.17 26.40 -25.30
CA PRO A 160 0.83 27.64 -24.85
C PRO A 160 0.30 28.22 -23.53
N LEU A 161 -0.97 27.98 -23.20
CA LEU A 161 -1.59 28.48 -21.97
C LEU A 161 -1.34 27.52 -20.77
N LEU A 162 -1.39 26.21 -21.02
CA LEU A 162 -1.26 25.19 -19.96
C LEU A 162 0.18 24.93 -19.58
N GLY A 163 1.14 25.11 -20.50
CA GLY A 163 2.58 25.00 -20.22
C GLY A 163 3.08 25.93 -19.14
N LYS A 164 2.48 27.14 -19.04
CA LYS A 164 2.82 28.12 -17.99
C LYS A 164 2.35 27.71 -16.59
N LEU A 165 1.38 26.81 -16.49
CA LEU A 165 0.84 26.36 -15.20
C LEU A 165 1.69 25.28 -14.51
N GLY A 166 2.66 24.70 -15.22
CA GLY A 166 3.53 23.66 -14.69
C GLY A 166 2.74 22.40 -14.25
N LEU A 167 1.68 22.07 -14.96
CA LEU A 167 0.83 20.93 -14.62
C LEU A 167 1.44 19.61 -15.10
N GLN A 168 1.32 18.59 -14.29
CA GLN A 168 1.74 17.21 -14.58
C GLN A 168 0.50 16.31 -14.59
N ILE A 169 0.38 15.48 -15.65
CA ILE A 169 -0.64 14.44 -15.73
C ILE A 169 -0.05 13.16 -15.16
N SER A 170 -0.85 12.43 -14.42
CA SER A 170 -0.58 11.06 -14.01
C SER A 170 -1.75 10.16 -14.34
N ALA A 171 -1.47 8.96 -14.80
CA ALA A 171 -2.45 7.91 -15.02
C ALA A 171 -1.98 6.64 -14.36
N GLY A 172 -2.91 5.81 -13.91
CA GLY A 172 -2.53 4.57 -13.26
C GLY A 172 -3.66 3.59 -13.09
N THR A 173 -3.30 2.47 -12.52
CA THR A 173 -4.23 1.40 -12.19
C THR A 173 -3.86 0.81 -10.85
N ALA A 174 -4.86 0.36 -10.11
CA ALA A 174 -4.67 -0.42 -8.90
C ALA A 174 -5.59 -1.64 -8.90
N THR A 175 -5.12 -2.74 -8.37
CA THR A 175 -5.90 -3.96 -8.22
C THR A 175 -5.72 -4.56 -6.84
N LEU A 176 -6.79 -5.13 -6.31
CA LEU A 176 -6.80 -5.90 -5.08
C LEU A 176 -7.59 -7.19 -5.29
N ILE A 177 -6.98 -8.31 -4.97
CA ILE A 177 -7.56 -9.64 -5.08
C ILE A 177 -7.51 -10.30 -3.70
N ILE A 178 -8.65 -10.77 -3.22
CA ILE A 178 -8.78 -11.57 -1.98
C ILE A 178 -9.48 -12.87 -2.37
N PRO A 179 -8.71 -13.95 -2.68
CA PRO A 179 -9.26 -15.17 -3.27
C PRO A 179 -10.33 -15.82 -2.40
N ASP A 180 -10.11 -15.92 -1.10
CA ASP A 180 -11.01 -16.58 -0.15
C ASP A 180 -12.39 -15.91 -0.05
N LYS A 181 -12.48 -14.62 -0.39
CA LYS A 181 -13.74 -13.86 -0.43
C LYS A 181 -14.30 -13.72 -1.84
N SER A 182 -13.64 -14.32 -2.86
CA SER A 182 -13.95 -14.09 -4.28
C SER A 182 -14.01 -12.60 -4.64
N PHE A 183 -13.25 -11.77 -3.90
CA PHE A 183 -13.23 -10.34 -4.07
C PHE A 183 -12.13 -9.94 -5.04
N ASN A 184 -12.53 -9.32 -6.15
CA ASN A 184 -11.64 -8.79 -7.16
C ASN A 184 -12.00 -7.33 -7.43
N HIS A 185 -11.08 -6.44 -7.19
CA HIS A 185 -11.23 -5.01 -7.47
C HIS A 185 -10.14 -4.56 -8.43
N LEU A 186 -10.54 -3.85 -9.47
CA LEU A 186 -9.65 -3.20 -10.43
C LEU A 186 -10.14 -1.77 -10.65
N GLU A 187 -9.24 -0.81 -10.51
CA GLU A 187 -9.53 0.59 -10.75
C GLU A 187 -8.52 1.23 -11.69
N PHE A 188 -8.97 2.22 -12.44
CA PHE A 188 -8.14 3.11 -13.25
C PHE A 188 -8.36 4.54 -12.79
N PHE A 189 -7.32 5.33 -12.80
CA PHE A 189 -7.41 6.73 -12.44
C PHE A 189 -6.58 7.61 -13.36
N LEU A 190 -7.01 8.85 -13.47
CA LEU A 190 -6.29 9.94 -14.12
C LEU A 190 -6.23 11.11 -13.15
N GLY A 191 -5.05 11.66 -12.98
CA GLY A 191 -4.82 12.78 -12.07
C GLY A 191 -4.08 13.93 -12.74
N ILE A 192 -4.34 15.13 -12.26
CA ILE A 192 -3.58 16.33 -12.60
C ILE A 192 -3.02 16.88 -11.30
N SER A 193 -1.72 17.09 -11.27
CA SER A 193 -1.03 17.65 -10.11
C SER A 193 -0.13 18.80 -10.53
N ARG A 194 0.24 19.62 -9.56
CA ARG A 194 1.30 20.60 -9.72
C ARG A 194 2.48 20.15 -8.87
N PRO A 195 3.66 19.91 -9.46
CA PRO A 195 4.86 19.49 -8.73
C PRO A 195 5.37 20.57 -7.79
#